data_80c2bbfb4c13a2deaee87d7315d21ea1
#
_entry.id   80c2bbfb4c13a2deaee87d7315d21ea1
#
_cell.length_a   1.000
_cell.length_b   1.000
_cell.length_c   1.000
_cell.angle_alpha   90.00
_cell.angle_beta   90.00
_cell.angle_gamma   90.00
#
_symmetry.space_group_name_H-M   'P 1'
#
loop_
_entity.id
_entity.type
_entity.pdbx_description
1 polymer ?
#
loop_
_entity_poly.entity_id
_entity_poly.type
_entity_poly.pdbx_seq_one_letter_code
_entity_poly.pdbx_strand_id
1 'polypeptide(L)'
;MKDFLSISKERYTTKHYDSAKKIPENDVKDLLEVLRLAPSAVNIQPWHFFVGSTQKAKDLILPAIPDFNIPRIADCSHFVVLCSNTKLTDAQMSKITEVEVKDGRYPDHPEIKDTVDSHRKAFAHMHEQLGDFKEWTAKQAYIAMTALLYAAASKGIDSTPIEGMDFEKANEILNLKDKNLQSVMIVTLGYRKDDTNSLRPKSRLSYNDVIESLD
;
A
#
# COMPACT_ATOMS: atom_id res chain seq x y z
N MET A 1 -20.79 -7.40 10.43
CA MET A 1 -19.62 -6.68 9.85
C MET A 1 -19.76 -5.23 10.23
N LYS A 2 -18.71 -4.57 10.75
CA LYS A 2 -18.74 -3.12 11.02
C LYS A 2 -18.84 -2.37 9.71
N ASP A 3 -19.65 -1.30 9.68
CA ASP A 3 -19.70 -0.40 8.53
C ASP A 3 -18.41 0.43 8.41
N PHE A 4 -18.17 0.99 7.24
CA PHE A 4 -16.93 1.69 6.93
C PHE A 4 -16.70 2.93 7.81
N LEU A 5 -17.76 3.65 8.16
CA LEU A 5 -17.70 4.82 9.03
C LEU A 5 -17.29 4.43 10.46
N SER A 6 -17.83 3.35 10.97
CA SER A 6 -17.46 2.79 12.29
C SER A 6 -16.00 2.40 12.33
N ILE A 7 -15.50 1.71 11.28
CA ILE A 7 -14.07 1.39 11.14
C ILE A 7 -13.23 2.67 11.11
N SER A 8 -13.66 3.69 10.36
CA SER A 8 -12.97 4.98 10.28
C SER A 8 -12.85 5.67 11.63
N LYS A 9 -13.87 5.57 12.48
CA LYS A 9 -13.87 6.13 13.85
C LYS A 9 -12.96 5.35 14.80
N GLU A 10 -12.88 4.03 14.67
CA GLU A 10 -12.24 3.16 15.64
C GLU A 10 -10.76 2.86 15.31
N ARG A 11 -10.40 2.65 14.00
CA ARG A 11 -9.02 2.30 13.66
C ARG A 11 -8.04 3.40 14.08
N TYR A 12 -6.89 3.00 14.59
CA TYR A 12 -5.82 3.90 14.98
C TYR A 12 -4.45 3.31 14.58
N THR A 13 -3.39 4.06 14.78
CA THR A 13 -2.01 3.60 14.55
C THR A 13 -1.51 2.90 15.80
N THR A 14 -1.36 1.57 15.74
CA THR A 14 -0.91 0.71 16.83
C THR A 14 0.58 0.93 17.11
N LYS A 15 0.93 1.08 18.38
CA LYS A 15 2.32 1.32 18.81
C LYS A 15 3.01 0.07 19.34
N HIS A 16 2.24 -0.85 19.93
CA HIS A 16 2.75 -2.07 20.54
C HIS A 16 1.95 -3.28 20.08
N TYR A 17 2.65 -4.27 19.56
CA TYR A 17 2.07 -5.54 19.09
C TYR A 17 2.33 -6.67 20.09
N ASP A 18 1.44 -7.65 20.10
CA ASP A 18 1.65 -8.93 20.75
C ASP A 18 2.45 -9.86 19.83
N SER A 19 3.74 -9.98 20.11
CA SER A 19 4.65 -10.79 19.29
C SER A 19 4.30 -12.29 19.30
N ALA A 20 3.54 -12.75 20.31
CA ALA A 20 3.08 -14.13 20.42
C ALA A 20 1.87 -14.43 19.51
N LYS A 21 1.12 -13.40 19.09
CA LYS A 21 -0.05 -13.55 18.23
C LYS A 21 0.30 -13.36 16.76
N LYS A 22 -0.02 -14.37 15.95
CA LYS A 22 0.16 -14.31 14.49
C LYS A 22 -1.16 -14.20 13.78
N ILE A 23 -1.19 -13.44 12.69
CA ILE A 23 -2.36 -13.35 11.81
C ILE A 23 -2.52 -14.70 11.10
N PRO A 24 -3.74 -15.28 11.05
CA PRO A 24 -4.01 -16.50 10.29
C PRO A 24 -3.62 -16.34 8.81
N GLU A 25 -3.08 -17.40 8.23
CA GLU A 25 -2.57 -17.36 6.84
C GLU A 25 -3.63 -16.95 5.82
N ASN A 26 -4.88 -17.39 6.01
CA ASN A 26 -5.98 -17.00 5.13
C ASN A 26 -6.29 -15.51 5.22
N ASP A 27 -6.24 -14.91 6.42
CA ASP A 27 -6.43 -13.48 6.58
C ASP A 27 -5.29 -12.67 5.93
N VAL A 28 -4.06 -13.18 6.01
CA VAL A 28 -2.93 -12.56 5.30
C VAL A 28 -3.16 -12.60 3.79
N LYS A 29 -3.58 -13.74 3.24
CA LYS A 29 -3.91 -13.86 1.81
C LYS A 29 -4.99 -12.88 1.37
N ASP A 30 -6.06 -12.75 2.15
CA ASP A 30 -7.13 -11.79 1.88
C ASP A 30 -6.60 -10.34 1.87
N LEU A 31 -5.77 -9.97 2.85
CA LEU A 31 -5.18 -8.65 2.93
C LEU A 31 -4.26 -8.33 1.74
N LEU A 32 -3.46 -9.30 1.31
CA LEU A 32 -2.60 -9.15 0.12
C LEU A 32 -3.42 -9.07 -1.17
N GLU A 33 -4.54 -9.80 -1.24
CA GLU A 33 -5.47 -9.69 -2.37
C GLU A 33 -6.14 -8.31 -2.42
N VAL A 34 -6.49 -7.70 -1.29
CA VAL A 34 -6.97 -6.31 -1.23
C VAL A 34 -5.93 -5.34 -1.78
N LEU A 35 -4.65 -5.51 -1.46
CA LEU A 35 -3.57 -4.71 -2.07
C LEU A 35 -3.53 -4.86 -3.59
N ARG A 36 -3.59 -6.11 -4.07
CA ARG A 36 -3.54 -6.43 -5.50
C ARG A 36 -4.73 -5.83 -6.27
N LEU A 37 -5.90 -5.80 -5.64
CA LEU A 37 -7.16 -5.31 -6.23
C LEU A 37 -7.39 -3.81 -6.04
N ALA A 38 -6.47 -3.09 -5.40
CA ALA A 38 -6.63 -1.67 -5.18
C ALA A 38 -6.79 -0.90 -6.51
N PRO A 39 -7.62 0.15 -6.57
CA PRO A 39 -7.75 0.98 -7.76
C PRO A 39 -6.52 1.84 -7.97
N SER A 40 -6.24 2.18 -9.23
CA SER A 40 -5.20 3.14 -9.61
C SER A 40 -5.59 3.95 -10.83
N ALA A 41 -4.99 5.12 -11.02
CA ALA A 41 -5.22 5.96 -12.20
C ALA A 41 -4.96 5.14 -13.47
N VAL A 42 -5.87 5.21 -14.45
CA VAL A 42 -5.84 4.44 -15.72
C VAL A 42 -5.54 2.95 -15.55
N ASN A 43 -5.85 2.39 -14.38
CA ASN A 43 -5.52 1.01 -13.99
C ASN A 43 -4.03 0.67 -14.19
N ILE A 44 -3.14 1.63 -13.91
CA ILE A 44 -1.69 1.49 -14.16
C ILE A 44 -0.99 0.53 -13.21
N GLN A 45 -1.53 0.30 -11.99
CA GLN A 45 -1.03 -0.64 -10.99
C GLN A 45 0.50 -0.54 -10.77
N PRO A 46 1.05 0.65 -10.48
CA PRO A 46 2.48 0.91 -10.52
C PRO A 46 3.15 0.58 -9.19
N TRP A 47 2.90 -0.61 -8.65
CA TRP A 47 3.34 -1.03 -7.34
C TRP A 47 3.94 -2.42 -7.29
N HIS A 48 4.73 -2.64 -6.25
CA HIS A 48 5.23 -3.94 -5.85
C HIS A 48 5.25 -4.03 -4.32
N PHE A 49 4.88 -5.18 -3.78
CA PHE A 49 4.76 -5.37 -2.34
C PHE A 49 5.70 -6.48 -1.88
N PHE A 50 6.61 -6.15 -0.93
CA PHE A 50 7.44 -7.14 -0.27
C PHE A 50 6.82 -7.47 1.09
N VAL A 51 6.59 -8.73 1.37
CA VAL A 51 5.93 -9.19 2.60
C VAL A 51 6.93 -9.96 3.45
N GLY A 52 7.00 -9.63 4.74
CA GLY A 52 7.85 -10.31 5.70
C GLY A 52 7.10 -10.67 6.97
N SER A 53 7.41 -11.86 7.53
CA SER A 53 6.83 -12.34 8.79
C SER A 53 7.84 -13.06 9.66
N THR A 54 8.91 -13.58 9.07
CA THR A 54 9.96 -14.32 9.77
C THR A 54 10.97 -13.40 10.45
N GLN A 55 11.66 -13.90 11.47
CA GLN A 55 12.74 -13.13 12.10
C GLN A 55 13.79 -12.71 11.07
N LYS A 56 14.19 -13.61 10.18
CA LYS A 56 15.13 -13.30 9.09
C LYS A 56 14.67 -12.12 8.22
N ALA A 57 13.37 -12.06 7.88
CA ALA A 57 12.84 -10.95 7.08
C ALA A 57 12.83 -9.63 7.87
N LYS A 58 12.53 -9.70 9.17
CA LYS A 58 12.59 -8.54 10.06
C LYS A 58 14.03 -8.03 10.21
N ASP A 59 14.98 -8.91 10.49
CA ASP A 59 16.39 -8.56 10.62
C ASP A 59 16.95 -7.93 9.33
N LEU A 60 16.47 -8.39 8.17
CA LEU A 60 16.86 -7.84 6.87
C LEU A 60 16.47 -6.36 6.73
N ILE A 61 15.28 -5.97 7.16
CA ILE A 61 14.76 -4.59 6.95
C ILE A 61 15.11 -3.64 8.10
N LEU A 62 15.42 -4.16 9.31
CA LEU A 62 15.70 -3.34 10.49
C LEU A 62 16.78 -2.27 10.28
N PRO A 63 17.86 -2.48 9.50
CA PRO A 63 18.85 -1.42 9.27
C PRO A 63 18.30 -0.16 8.58
N ALA A 64 17.13 -0.23 7.96
CA ALA A 64 16.44 0.91 7.37
C ALA A 64 15.44 1.57 8.33
N ILE A 65 15.29 1.05 9.57
CA ILE A 65 14.26 1.46 10.51
C ILE A 65 14.91 2.24 11.68
N PRO A 66 14.51 3.49 11.94
CA PRO A 66 15.01 4.24 13.09
C PRO A 66 14.52 3.61 14.41
N ASP A 67 15.31 3.79 15.48
CA ASP A 67 15.16 3.12 16.78
C ASP A 67 13.73 3.19 17.34
N PHE A 68 13.07 4.33 17.21
CA PHE A 68 11.70 4.52 17.71
C PHE A 68 10.63 3.72 16.97
N ASN A 69 10.95 3.17 15.79
CA ASN A 69 10.05 2.31 14.99
C ASN A 69 10.45 0.83 15.05
N ILE A 70 11.65 0.49 15.53
CA ILE A 70 12.12 -0.90 15.64
C ILE A 70 11.11 -1.81 16.33
N PRO A 71 10.52 -1.47 17.50
CA PRO A 71 9.57 -2.36 18.18
C PRO A 71 8.35 -2.71 17.31
N ARG A 72 7.91 -1.79 16.44
CA ARG A 72 6.76 -2.05 15.55
C ARG A 72 7.06 -3.11 14.49
N ILE A 73 8.30 -3.17 14.00
CA ILE A 73 8.74 -4.21 13.07
C ILE A 73 9.02 -5.51 13.82
N ALA A 74 9.74 -5.43 14.95
CA ALA A 74 10.16 -6.59 15.72
C ALA A 74 8.96 -7.41 16.22
N ASP A 75 7.93 -6.74 16.75
CA ASP A 75 6.80 -7.38 17.40
C ASP A 75 5.61 -7.68 16.49
N CYS A 76 5.50 -7.06 15.31
CA CYS A 76 4.38 -7.30 14.41
C CYS A 76 4.32 -8.78 13.95
N SER A 77 3.13 -9.20 13.54
CA SER A 77 2.94 -10.50 12.90
C SER A 77 3.55 -10.50 11.50
N HIS A 78 3.19 -9.49 10.70
CA HIS A 78 3.64 -9.30 9.33
C HIS A 78 3.97 -7.82 9.10
N PHE A 79 4.84 -7.58 8.13
CA PHE A 79 5.01 -6.24 7.56
C PHE A 79 4.96 -6.32 6.04
N VAL A 80 4.56 -5.23 5.42
CA VAL A 80 4.55 -5.06 3.97
C VAL A 80 5.32 -3.80 3.63
N VAL A 81 6.38 -3.93 2.83
CA VAL A 81 7.04 -2.78 2.22
C VAL A 81 6.31 -2.47 0.93
N LEU A 82 5.68 -1.31 0.87
CA LEU A 82 5.03 -0.82 -0.34
C LEU A 82 6.06 -0.09 -1.19
N CYS A 83 6.20 -0.51 -2.42
CA CYS A 83 7.06 0.10 -3.40
C CYS A 83 6.25 0.61 -4.59
N SER A 84 6.73 1.65 -5.25
CA SER A 84 6.17 2.13 -6.50
C SER A 84 7.20 2.12 -7.62
N ASN A 85 6.75 2.08 -8.87
CA ASN A 85 7.62 2.12 -10.02
C ASN A 85 8.25 3.50 -10.22
N THR A 86 9.56 3.52 -10.45
CA THR A 86 10.28 4.74 -10.86
C THR A 86 10.28 4.92 -12.37
N LYS A 87 9.95 3.83 -13.10
CA LYS A 87 9.80 3.78 -14.55
C LYS A 87 8.89 2.60 -14.92
N LEU A 88 8.08 2.77 -15.95
CA LEU A 88 7.32 1.71 -16.61
C LEU A 88 7.62 1.71 -18.10
N THR A 89 7.81 0.53 -18.68
CA THR A 89 7.93 0.37 -20.13
C THR A 89 6.58 0.18 -20.78
N ASP A 90 6.46 0.49 -22.07
CA ASP A 90 5.25 0.27 -22.84
C ASP A 90 4.83 -1.21 -22.80
N ALA A 91 5.78 -2.14 -22.81
CA ALA A 91 5.50 -3.56 -22.72
C ALA A 91 4.85 -3.95 -21.37
N GLN A 92 5.30 -3.34 -20.25
CA GLN A 92 4.68 -3.55 -18.94
C GLN A 92 3.26 -3.00 -18.90
N MET A 93 3.01 -1.85 -19.52
CA MET A 93 1.68 -1.25 -19.61
C MET A 93 0.75 -2.06 -20.53
N SER A 94 1.22 -2.53 -21.68
CA SER A 94 0.45 -3.41 -22.58
C SER A 94 0.08 -4.74 -21.92
N LYS A 95 0.94 -5.28 -21.06
CA LYS A 95 0.62 -6.50 -20.29
C LYS A 95 -0.62 -6.33 -19.41
N ILE A 96 -0.86 -5.13 -18.88
CA ILE A 96 -2.10 -4.85 -18.13
C ILE A 96 -3.32 -5.01 -19.04
N THR A 97 -3.25 -4.45 -20.26
CA THR A 97 -4.33 -4.57 -21.24
C THR A 97 -4.56 -6.02 -21.67
N GLU A 98 -3.49 -6.81 -21.84
CA GLU A 98 -3.61 -8.25 -22.12
C GLU A 98 -4.36 -8.99 -21.01
N VAL A 99 -4.07 -8.67 -19.73
CA VAL A 99 -4.78 -9.24 -18.59
C VAL A 99 -6.25 -8.79 -18.59
N GLU A 100 -6.54 -7.52 -18.83
CA GLU A 100 -7.90 -6.99 -18.92
C GLU A 100 -8.73 -7.72 -20.01
N VAL A 101 -8.12 -7.99 -21.18
CA VAL A 101 -8.76 -8.77 -22.27
C VAL A 101 -9.01 -10.21 -21.84
N LYS A 102 -8.00 -10.85 -21.22
CA LYS A 102 -8.12 -12.22 -20.72
C LYS A 102 -9.22 -12.38 -19.68
N ASP A 103 -9.37 -11.39 -18.81
CA ASP A 103 -10.38 -11.36 -17.75
C ASP A 103 -11.78 -10.98 -18.27
N GLY A 104 -11.92 -10.78 -19.61
CA GLY A 104 -13.21 -10.49 -20.24
C GLY A 104 -13.70 -9.06 -20.05
N ARG A 105 -12.80 -8.10 -19.82
CA ARG A 105 -13.21 -6.70 -19.56
C ARG A 105 -13.85 -6.01 -20.78
N TYR A 106 -13.58 -6.49 -21.99
CA TYR A 106 -14.07 -5.90 -23.25
C TYR A 106 -14.79 -6.93 -24.14
N PRO A 107 -15.87 -7.59 -23.65
CA PRO A 107 -16.48 -8.71 -24.38
C PRO A 107 -17.15 -8.29 -25.69
N ASP A 108 -17.78 -7.11 -25.70
CA ASP A 108 -18.59 -6.64 -26.84
C ASP A 108 -17.82 -5.62 -27.72
N HIS A 109 -16.66 -5.17 -27.33
CA HIS A 109 -15.88 -4.12 -27.95
C HIS A 109 -14.38 -4.40 -27.92
N PRO A 110 -13.90 -5.44 -28.62
CA PRO A 110 -12.48 -5.83 -28.58
C PRO A 110 -11.54 -4.75 -29.15
N GLU A 111 -12.04 -3.86 -30.01
CA GLU A 111 -11.29 -2.72 -30.57
C GLU A 111 -10.93 -1.66 -29.51
N ILE A 112 -11.70 -1.58 -28.43
CA ILE A 112 -11.46 -0.60 -27.33
C ILE A 112 -10.12 -0.85 -26.64
N LYS A 113 -9.62 -2.10 -26.64
CA LYS A 113 -8.35 -2.46 -26.01
C LYS A 113 -7.19 -1.59 -26.47
N ASP A 114 -7.08 -1.33 -27.77
CA ASP A 114 -5.98 -0.57 -28.35
C ASP A 114 -6.06 0.92 -27.95
N THR A 115 -7.27 1.45 -27.86
CA THR A 115 -7.53 2.79 -27.36
C THR A 115 -7.18 2.92 -25.88
N VAL A 116 -7.56 1.95 -25.04
CA VAL A 116 -7.26 1.95 -23.60
C VAL A 116 -5.76 1.81 -23.37
N ASP A 117 -5.09 0.93 -24.12
CA ASP A 117 -3.63 0.76 -24.04
C ASP A 117 -2.89 2.05 -24.40
N SER A 118 -3.28 2.68 -25.51
CA SER A 118 -2.71 3.95 -25.97
C SER A 118 -2.93 5.08 -24.95
N HIS A 119 -4.13 5.20 -24.38
CA HIS A 119 -4.44 6.22 -23.38
C HIS A 119 -3.63 6.00 -22.08
N ARG A 120 -3.48 4.75 -21.62
CA ARG A 120 -2.66 4.41 -20.44
C ARG A 120 -1.21 4.85 -20.64
N LYS A 121 -0.63 4.50 -21.80
CA LYS A 121 0.75 4.89 -22.16
C LYS A 121 0.89 6.41 -22.25
N ALA A 122 -0.01 7.08 -22.97
CA ALA A 122 0.02 8.53 -23.10
C ALA A 122 -0.06 9.23 -21.74
N PHE A 123 -0.91 8.73 -20.84
CA PHE A 123 -1.03 9.29 -19.49
C PHE A 123 0.24 9.09 -18.64
N ALA A 124 0.86 7.92 -18.73
CA ALA A 124 2.14 7.65 -18.05
C ALA A 124 3.28 8.51 -18.61
N HIS A 125 3.40 8.62 -19.93
CA HIS A 125 4.41 9.45 -20.58
C HIS A 125 4.20 10.94 -20.30
N MET A 126 2.97 11.41 -20.14
CA MET A 126 2.69 12.77 -19.69
C MET A 126 3.34 13.03 -18.33
N HIS A 127 3.23 12.12 -17.37
CA HIS A 127 3.88 12.24 -16.05
C HIS A 127 5.42 12.17 -16.13
N GLU A 128 5.96 11.40 -17.08
CA GLU A 128 7.40 11.41 -17.34
C GLU A 128 7.85 12.77 -17.88
N GLN A 129 7.11 13.36 -18.81
CA GLN A 129 7.41 14.69 -19.37
C GLN A 129 7.26 15.82 -18.34
N LEU A 130 6.28 15.71 -17.44
CA LEU A 130 6.11 16.64 -16.33
C LEU A 130 7.18 16.50 -15.23
N GLY A 131 7.93 15.37 -15.23
CA GLY A 131 8.97 15.09 -14.25
C GLY A 131 8.42 14.63 -12.89
N ASP A 132 7.12 14.32 -12.78
CA ASP A 132 6.46 13.93 -11.53
C ASP A 132 6.06 12.44 -11.49
N PHE A 133 6.61 11.63 -12.38
CA PHE A 133 6.24 10.21 -12.53
C PHE A 133 6.39 9.41 -11.22
N LYS A 134 7.47 9.61 -10.48
CA LYS A 134 7.73 8.89 -9.22
C LYS A 134 6.73 9.26 -8.13
N GLU A 135 6.40 10.55 -8.02
CA GLU A 135 5.40 11.07 -7.09
C GLU A 135 4.00 10.59 -7.45
N TRP A 136 3.67 10.57 -8.74
CA TRP A 136 2.40 10.07 -9.24
C TRP A 136 2.23 8.57 -8.93
N THR A 137 3.24 7.75 -9.21
CA THR A 137 3.19 6.31 -8.90
C THR A 137 3.14 6.05 -7.39
N ALA A 138 3.87 6.84 -6.58
CA ALA A 138 3.80 6.75 -5.13
C ALA A 138 2.38 7.05 -4.61
N LYS A 139 1.68 8.06 -5.15
CA LYS A 139 0.27 8.35 -4.79
C LYS A 139 -0.64 7.13 -5.00
N GLN A 140 -0.41 6.32 -6.04
CA GLN A 140 -1.18 5.09 -6.26
C GLN A 140 -0.91 4.05 -5.15
N ALA A 141 0.34 3.92 -4.69
CA ALA A 141 0.67 3.04 -3.57
C ALA A 141 -0.01 3.48 -2.25
N TYR A 142 -0.21 4.79 -2.02
CA TYR A 142 -0.99 5.30 -0.88
C TYR A 142 -2.48 4.92 -0.95
N ILE A 143 -3.06 4.85 -2.15
CA ILE A 143 -4.43 4.35 -2.34
C ILE A 143 -4.50 2.87 -1.92
N ALA A 144 -3.57 2.05 -2.38
CA ALA A 144 -3.50 0.64 -2.00
C ALA A 144 -3.25 0.46 -0.49
N MET A 145 -2.37 1.27 0.11
CA MET A 145 -2.14 1.29 1.55
C MET A 145 -3.42 1.56 2.33
N THR A 146 -4.20 2.56 1.91
CA THR A 146 -5.47 2.89 2.58
C THR A 146 -6.42 1.70 2.56
N ALA A 147 -6.56 1.02 1.43
CA ALA A 147 -7.38 -0.20 1.32
C ALA A 147 -6.91 -1.28 2.30
N LEU A 148 -5.60 -1.51 2.41
CA LEU A 148 -5.02 -2.48 3.36
C LEU A 148 -5.36 -2.13 4.81
N LEU A 149 -5.23 -0.85 5.23
CA LEU A 149 -5.50 -0.43 6.61
C LEU A 149 -6.96 -0.68 7.00
N TYR A 150 -7.90 -0.41 6.09
CA TYR A 150 -9.33 -0.63 6.32
C TYR A 150 -9.69 -2.11 6.30
N ALA A 151 -9.12 -2.87 5.39
CA ALA A 151 -9.30 -4.33 5.35
C ALA A 151 -8.78 -5.00 6.62
N ALA A 152 -7.58 -4.63 7.09
CA ALA A 152 -7.04 -5.12 8.35
C ALA A 152 -8.00 -4.81 9.52
N ALA A 153 -8.43 -3.57 9.64
CA ALA A 153 -9.35 -3.16 10.70
C ALA A 153 -10.71 -3.88 10.65
N SER A 154 -11.24 -4.17 9.46
CA SER A 154 -12.48 -4.94 9.30
C SER A 154 -12.38 -6.37 9.82
N LYS A 155 -11.17 -6.94 9.81
CA LYS A 155 -10.86 -8.27 10.36
C LYS A 155 -10.39 -8.23 11.82
N GLY A 156 -10.38 -7.04 12.47
CA GLY A 156 -9.87 -6.90 13.84
C GLY A 156 -8.34 -6.99 13.93
N ILE A 157 -7.66 -6.79 12.82
CA ILE A 157 -6.20 -6.75 12.73
C ILE A 157 -5.74 -5.31 12.84
N ASP A 158 -4.81 -5.06 13.74
CA ASP A 158 -4.21 -3.75 13.95
C ASP A 158 -3.11 -3.48 12.91
N SER A 159 -2.92 -2.19 12.59
CA SER A 159 -1.96 -1.79 11.58
C SER A 159 -1.27 -0.46 11.90
N THR A 160 -0.05 -0.30 11.38
CA THR A 160 0.72 0.95 11.48
C THR A 160 1.41 1.24 10.15
N PRO A 161 1.01 2.28 9.41
CA PRO A 161 1.81 2.81 8.32
C PRO A 161 3.01 3.59 8.89
N ILE A 162 4.18 3.37 8.32
CA ILE A 162 5.46 3.92 8.74
C ILE A 162 6.14 4.56 7.53
N GLU A 163 6.26 5.88 7.55
CA GLU A 163 7.08 6.65 6.61
C GLU A 163 8.43 7.04 7.24
N GLY A 164 8.53 6.99 8.58
CA GLY A 164 9.77 7.24 9.31
C GLY A 164 10.74 6.07 9.15
N MET A 165 11.39 5.98 7.99
CA MET A 165 12.40 4.99 7.63
C MET A 165 13.48 5.62 6.74
N ASP A 166 14.63 4.99 6.66
CA ASP A 166 15.66 5.32 5.68
C ASP A 166 15.32 4.66 4.34
N PHE A 167 14.76 5.46 3.42
CA PHE A 167 14.32 4.99 2.10
C PHE A 167 15.50 4.51 1.25
N GLU A 168 16.64 5.21 1.27
CA GLU A 168 17.81 4.82 0.49
C GLU A 168 18.33 3.46 0.96
N LYS A 169 18.41 3.27 2.28
CA LYS A 169 18.82 2.01 2.87
C LYS A 169 17.84 0.87 2.55
N ALA A 170 16.53 1.12 2.59
CA ALA A 170 15.51 0.15 2.18
C ALA A 170 15.63 -0.21 0.69
N ASN A 171 15.88 0.79 -0.17
CA ASN A 171 16.08 0.60 -1.60
C ASN A 171 17.32 -0.28 -1.88
N GLU A 172 18.41 -0.07 -1.15
CA GLU A 172 19.62 -0.90 -1.24
C GLU A 172 19.34 -2.35 -0.81
N ILE A 173 18.77 -2.53 0.41
CA ILE A 173 18.49 -3.85 1.00
C ILE A 173 17.62 -4.72 0.08
N LEU A 174 16.61 -4.11 -0.56
CA LEU A 174 15.65 -4.82 -1.42
C LEU A 174 16.07 -4.84 -2.89
N ASN A 175 17.21 -4.24 -3.22
CA ASN A 175 17.70 -4.08 -4.59
C ASN A 175 16.63 -3.51 -5.53
N LEU A 176 16.04 -2.36 -5.14
CA LEU A 176 14.90 -1.78 -5.84
C LEU A 176 15.31 -1.05 -7.12
N LYS A 177 16.53 -0.50 -7.18
CA LYS A 177 17.04 0.24 -8.34
C LYS A 177 17.01 -0.61 -9.60
N ASP A 178 17.49 -1.86 -9.51
CA ASP A 178 17.54 -2.77 -10.65
C ASP A 178 16.16 -3.25 -11.12
N LYS A 179 15.14 -3.05 -10.26
CA LYS A 179 13.74 -3.37 -10.54
C LYS A 179 12.93 -2.17 -11.02
N ASN A 180 13.54 -1.00 -11.17
CA ASN A 180 12.85 0.28 -11.40
C ASN A 180 11.77 0.55 -10.34
N LEU A 181 12.08 0.30 -9.07
CA LEU A 181 11.21 0.52 -7.92
C LEU A 181 11.85 1.51 -6.95
N GLN A 182 11.01 2.13 -6.15
CA GLN A 182 11.37 2.88 -4.94
C GLN A 182 10.48 2.43 -3.79
N SER A 183 11.01 2.41 -2.56
CA SER A 183 10.20 2.22 -1.37
C SER A 183 9.38 3.48 -1.09
N VAL A 184 8.12 3.28 -0.66
CA VAL A 184 7.18 4.37 -0.35
C VAL A 184 6.88 4.40 1.14
N MET A 185 6.66 3.25 1.76
CA MET A 185 6.40 3.09 3.18
C MET A 185 6.45 1.63 3.59
N ILE A 186 6.39 1.39 4.90
CA ILE A 186 6.15 0.06 5.48
C ILE A 186 4.81 0.11 6.22
N VAL A 187 4.00 -0.94 6.07
CA VAL A 187 2.82 -1.18 6.92
C VAL A 187 3.09 -2.42 7.76
N THR A 188 3.01 -2.27 9.08
CA THR A 188 3.04 -3.40 10.02
C THR A 188 1.63 -3.84 10.38
N LEU A 189 1.45 -5.16 10.56
CA LEU A 189 0.17 -5.82 10.81
C LEU A 189 0.32 -6.79 11.98
N GLY A 190 -0.67 -6.83 12.87
CA GLY A 190 -0.65 -7.71 14.03
C GLY A 190 -1.81 -7.44 14.96
N TYR A 191 -1.67 -7.83 16.21
CA TYR A 191 -2.66 -7.59 17.26
C TYR A 191 -2.02 -6.74 18.36
N ARG A 192 -2.75 -5.74 18.84
CA ARG A 192 -2.27 -4.85 19.92
C ARG A 192 -2.03 -5.60 21.22
N LYS A 193 -1.04 -5.13 21.98
CA LYS A 193 -0.79 -5.54 23.36
C LYS A 193 -0.40 -4.32 24.19
N ASP A 194 -1.14 -4.08 25.26
CA ASP A 194 -0.86 -2.99 26.21
C ASP A 194 -0.66 -1.61 25.53
N ASP A 195 -1.36 -1.39 24.42
CA ASP A 195 -1.23 -0.16 23.64
C ASP A 195 -2.20 0.91 24.15
N THR A 196 -1.70 1.80 25.02
CA THR A 196 -2.47 2.93 25.56
C THR A 196 -2.93 3.92 24.48
N ASN A 197 -2.33 3.88 23.29
CA ASN A 197 -2.77 4.72 22.16
C ASN A 197 -4.19 4.36 21.68
N SER A 198 -4.63 3.12 21.95
CA SER A 198 -6.00 2.67 21.68
C SER A 198 -7.06 3.40 22.50
N LEU A 199 -6.68 3.94 23.66
CA LEU A 199 -7.56 4.64 24.58
C LEU A 199 -7.68 6.13 24.27
N ARG A 200 -6.87 6.65 23.36
CA ARG A 200 -6.90 8.06 22.98
C ARG A 200 -8.08 8.33 22.04
N PRO A 201 -8.86 9.40 22.26
CA PRO A 201 -9.89 9.77 21.33
C PRO A 201 -9.27 10.12 19.96
N LYS A 202 -9.99 9.76 18.89
CA LYS A 202 -9.59 10.17 17.55
C LYS A 202 -9.84 11.67 17.39
N SER A 203 -8.77 12.39 17.04
CA SER A 203 -8.82 13.82 16.78
C SER A 203 -8.63 14.11 15.29
N ARG A 204 -9.47 14.96 14.72
CA ARG A 204 -9.40 15.50 13.37
C ARG A 204 -9.84 16.95 13.40
N LEU A 205 -9.46 17.72 12.40
CA LEU A 205 -10.03 19.03 12.15
C LEU A 205 -11.55 18.92 12.01
N SER A 206 -12.27 20.02 12.24
CA SER A 206 -13.73 20.02 12.10
C SER A 206 -14.12 19.79 10.64
N TYR A 207 -15.37 19.35 10.44
CA TYR A 207 -15.93 19.13 9.10
C TYR A 207 -15.76 20.38 8.22
N ASN A 208 -16.09 21.55 8.76
CA ASN A 208 -16.06 22.81 8.02
C ASN A 208 -14.62 23.33 7.75
N ASP A 209 -13.60 22.83 8.46
CA ASP A 209 -12.20 23.18 8.17
C ASP A 209 -11.62 22.45 6.95
N VAL A 210 -12.26 21.36 6.52
CA VAL A 210 -11.71 20.49 5.49
C VAL A 210 -12.68 20.13 4.36
N ILE A 211 -13.95 20.48 4.51
CA ILE A 211 -15.00 20.21 3.51
C ILE A 211 -15.76 21.49 3.23
N GLU A 212 -15.77 21.88 1.97
CA GLU A 212 -16.47 23.04 1.43
C GLU A 212 -17.42 22.58 0.32
N SER A 213 -18.68 23.02 0.34
CA SER A 213 -19.62 22.81 -0.77
C SER A 213 -19.37 23.85 -1.86
N LEU A 214 -19.48 23.44 -3.12
CA LEU A 214 -19.41 24.32 -4.27
C LEU A 214 -20.81 24.74 -4.78
N ASP A 215 -21.86 24.45 -4.01
CA ASP A 215 -23.26 24.78 -4.35
C ASP A 215 -23.59 26.23 -4.03
#